data_5c560f3474478326e94e27d5933fc95f
#
_entry.id   5c560f3474478326e94e27d5933fc95f
#
_cell.length_a   1.000
_cell.length_b   1.000
_cell.length_c   1.000
_cell.angle_alpha   90.00
_cell.angle_beta   90.00
_cell.angle_gamma   90.00
#
_symmetry.space_group_name_H-M   'P 1'
#
loop_
_entity.id
_entity.type
_entity.pdbx_description
1 polymer ?
#
loop_
_entity_poly.entity_id
_entity_poly.type
_entity_poly.pdbx_seq_one_letter_code
_entity_poly.pdbx_strand_id
1 'polypeptide(L)'
;MGAEILAQYEAFDDKYNQMMAYLSSEGGYWKDNDRWYLDADSFSEAGIPVPNPRHWLLADFGSYKKGQLKEEMKYFLLRSMRDGTIEAVSVYQNYRQAISNIGKLLSLIKDVESFDGLDTCDRELEHVGLNKTERRVYLQLKHGVTKLITDYYDDRDEMENDVWHAAKIRGVKISAAAKREKPSLHFEEIPKHYRGMVKRFMGRLIIKRSWSFCAEILMYIRYFYKVFYGHGYQDGFLEELTRRDVEGYLGWVADDYTNKNATFRSKAVSFIRQYMDYIQLAEYPQSPKKDVNRLIFDDDIPKRERSGDTMAKVKYIPEPVRERLDACIHEIEPKEMLPVYVLLRESGWRGTDVLNLRYDSCLDYLWNDHEKKYIPYLCGEITKTGIPLLKIPIRTEVADRVKKLADEAAAKSTDDNNPDKYLFNTYDGRCKGLPFSKPAFSSAVQVLIDKEGIVDGDGNHYHFKAHSLRHTRAMEYTEQGMPIGIIQQILGHCSLQMTLHYAKVSENMLYKKWKETEKLNLLHLYLLL
;
A
#
# COMPACT_ATOMS: atom_id res chain seq x y z
N MET A 1 -2.95 7.44 -41.19
CA MET A 1 -3.61 8.67 -40.71
C MET A 1 -5.14 8.61 -40.84
N GLY A 2 -5.76 8.45 -42.04
CA GLY A 2 -7.23 8.42 -42.15
C GLY A 2 -7.90 7.20 -41.49
N ALA A 3 -7.32 6.01 -41.58
CA ALA A 3 -7.86 4.79 -40.96
C ALA A 3 -7.73 4.79 -39.42
N GLU A 4 -6.65 5.35 -38.89
CA GLU A 4 -6.46 5.49 -37.44
C GLU A 4 -7.43 6.52 -36.83
N ILE A 5 -7.71 7.61 -37.54
CA ILE A 5 -8.70 8.61 -37.13
C ILE A 5 -10.11 8.02 -37.12
N LEU A 6 -10.48 7.24 -38.16
CA LEU A 6 -11.76 6.55 -38.23
C LEU A 6 -11.92 5.53 -37.08
N ALA A 7 -10.89 4.73 -36.80
CA ALA A 7 -10.90 3.75 -35.70
C ALA A 7 -11.04 4.43 -34.32
N GLN A 8 -10.45 5.60 -34.14
CA GLN A 8 -10.61 6.39 -32.91
C GLN A 8 -12.04 6.93 -32.74
N TYR A 9 -12.68 7.39 -33.83
CA TYR A 9 -14.09 7.83 -33.79
C TYR A 9 -15.05 6.67 -33.49
N GLU A 10 -14.85 5.52 -34.12
CA GLU A 10 -15.67 4.31 -33.87
C GLU A 10 -15.51 3.83 -32.42
N ALA A 11 -14.30 3.83 -31.87
CA ALA A 11 -14.03 3.46 -30.48
C ALA A 11 -14.67 4.46 -29.48
N PHE A 12 -14.64 5.76 -29.79
CA PHE A 12 -15.29 6.79 -28.98
C PHE A 12 -16.81 6.63 -28.97
N ASP A 13 -17.42 6.42 -30.13
CA ASP A 13 -18.85 6.22 -30.25
C ASP A 13 -19.32 4.96 -29.50
N ASP A 14 -18.54 3.87 -29.53
CA ASP A 14 -18.85 2.66 -28.79
C ASP A 14 -18.80 2.89 -27.27
N LYS A 15 -17.80 3.59 -26.77
CA LYS A 15 -17.69 3.94 -25.34
C LYS A 15 -18.79 4.89 -24.88
N TYR A 16 -19.13 5.86 -25.69
CA TYR A 16 -20.24 6.74 -25.40
C TYR A 16 -21.57 5.98 -25.31
N ASN A 17 -21.83 5.04 -26.23
CA ASN A 17 -22.99 4.16 -26.19
C ASN A 17 -23.00 3.27 -24.95
N GLN A 18 -21.86 2.73 -24.52
CA GLN A 18 -21.72 1.98 -23.27
C GLN A 18 -22.03 2.85 -22.04
N MET A 19 -21.59 4.12 -22.04
CA MET A 19 -21.93 5.10 -21.00
C MET A 19 -23.44 5.33 -20.94
N MET A 20 -24.07 5.50 -22.10
CA MET A 20 -25.52 5.71 -22.20
C MET A 20 -26.31 4.48 -21.74
N ALA A 21 -25.84 3.28 -22.08
CA ALA A 21 -26.42 2.03 -21.59
C ALA A 21 -26.31 1.92 -20.05
N TYR A 22 -25.17 2.30 -19.48
CA TYR A 22 -24.95 2.35 -18.04
C TYR A 22 -25.91 3.33 -17.33
N LEU A 23 -26.15 4.49 -17.91
CA LEU A 23 -27.12 5.48 -17.41
C LEU A 23 -28.58 5.05 -17.57
N SER A 24 -28.84 4.12 -18.49
CA SER A 24 -30.19 3.56 -18.72
C SER A 24 -30.55 2.40 -17.78
N SER A 25 -29.67 2.04 -16.86
CA SER A 25 -29.96 1.07 -15.80
C SER A 25 -31.07 1.57 -14.86
N GLU A 26 -31.60 0.69 -14.04
CA GLU A 26 -32.72 0.95 -13.10
C GLU A 26 -33.87 1.73 -13.77
N GLY A 27 -34.40 1.16 -14.86
CA GLY A 27 -35.54 1.74 -15.58
C GLY A 27 -35.26 3.08 -16.27
N GLY A 28 -34.01 3.47 -16.46
CA GLY A 28 -33.61 4.72 -17.12
C GLY A 28 -33.63 5.96 -16.22
N TYR A 29 -33.85 5.80 -14.91
CA TYR A 29 -33.95 6.93 -13.98
C TYR A 29 -32.79 7.91 -14.11
N TRP A 30 -31.56 7.42 -14.16
CA TRP A 30 -30.36 8.24 -14.18
C TRP A 30 -30.17 9.03 -15.47
N LYS A 31 -30.60 8.45 -16.59
CA LYS A 31 -30.52 9.08 -17.89
C LYS A 31 -31.64 10.12 -18.08
N ASP A 32 -32.89 9.73 -17.84
CA ASP A 32 -34.07 10.47 -18.26
C ASP A 32 -34.43 11.62 -17.33
N ASN A 33 -33.96 11.60 -16.07
CA ASN A 33 -34.22 12.66 -15.12
C ASN A 33 -33.05 13.64 -15.01
N ASP A 34 -33.36 14.94 -15.21
CA ASP A 34 -32.41 16.03 -14.98
C ASP A 34 -32.34 16.45 -13.51
N ARG A 35 -33.21 15.89 -12.66
CA ARG A 35 -33.20 16.10 -11.22
C ARG A 35 -33.24 14.78 -10.50
N TRP A 36 -32.23 14.55 -9.66
CA TRP A 36 -32.15 13.33 -8.85
C TRP A 36 -32.53 13.65 -7.40
N TYR A 37 -33.37 12.81 -6.81
CA TYR A 37 -33.83 12.94 -5.45
C TYR A 37 -33.38 11.74 -4.61
N LEU A 38 -33.00 11.97 -3.35
CA LEU A 38 -32.45 10.95 -2.46
C LEU A 38 -33.44 9.83 -2.06
N ASP A 39 -34.74 10.06 -2.23
CA ASP A 39 -35.79 9.09 -1.95
C ASP A 39 -36.23 8.28 -3.16
N ALA A 40 -35.56 8.39 -4.30
CA ALA A 40 -35.87 7.59 -5.46
C ALA A 40 -35.48 6.13 -5.25
N ASP A 41 -36.37 5.19 -5.63
CA ASP A 41 -36.16 3.75 -5.50
C ASP A 41 -34.90 3.26 -6.23
N SER A 42 -34.52 3.95 -7.30
CA SER A 42 -33.35 3.66 -8.10
C SER A 42 -32.03 3.67 -7.33
N PHE A 43 -31.93 4.38 -6.19
CA PHE A 43 -30.77 4.30 -5.30
C PHE A 43 -30.63 2.92 -4.66
N SER A 44 -31.76 2.38 -4.16
CA SER A 44 -31.81 1.05 -3.57
C SER A 44 -31.57 -0.03 -4.61
N GLU A 45 -32.19 0.10 -5.80
CA GLU A 45 -32.00 -0.82 -6.93
C GLU A 45 -30.55 -0.84 -7.42
N ALA A 46 -29.86 0.32 -7.41
CA ALA A 46 -28.46 0.44 -7.75
C ALA A 46 -27.48 0.04 -6.63
N GLY A 47 -28.00 -0.37 -5.46
CA GLY A 47 -27.19 -0.72 -4.29
C GLY A 47 -26.45 0.47 -3.66
N ILE A 48 -26.95 1.70 -3.87
CA ILE A 48 -26.36 2.93 -3.33
C ILE A 48 -26.99 3.23 -1.96
N PRO A 49 -26.20 3.22 -0.86
CA PRO A 49 -26.75 3.47 0.47
C PRO A 49 -27.22 4.92 0.64
N VAL A 50 -28.46 5.10 1.05
CA VAL A 50 -29.01 6.40 1.44
C VAL A 50 -29.61 6.28 2.85
N PRO A 51 -28.89 6.71 3.89
CA PRO A 51 -29.41 6.74 5.25
C PRO A 51 -30.60 7.71 5.37
N ASN A 52 -31.75 7.24 5.84
CA ASN A 52 -32.98 8.04 6.01
C ASN A 52 -33.39 8.81 4.74
N PRO A 53 -33.82 8.11 3.67
CA PRO A 53 -34.15 8.76 2.41
C PRO A 53 -35.28 9.79 2.60
N ARG A 54 -35.06 10.99 2.08
CA ARG A 54 -36.03 12.10 2.09
C ARG A 54 -36.09 12.70 0.70
N HIS A 55 -37.20 13.33 0.37
CA HIS A 55 -37.36 14.03 -0.90
C HIS A 55 -36.48 15.28 -0.99
N TRP A 56 -35.15 15.05 -0.94
CA TRP A 56 -34.15 16.10 -1.09
C TRP A 56 -33.49 16.02 -2.46
N LEU A 57 -33.43 17.17 -3.12
CA LEU A 57 -32.77 17.31 -4.40
C LEU A 57 -31.25 17.07 -4.24
N LEU A 58 -30.79 15.95 -4.78
CA LEU A 58 -29.38 15.56 -4.75
C LEU A 58 -28.57 16.36 -5.79
N ALA A 59 -29.04 16.37 -7.04
CA ALA A 59 -28.36 17.02 -8.16
C ALA A 59 -29.37 17.60 -9.15
N ASP A 60 -29.04 18.74 -9.77
CA ASP A 60 -29.82 19.36 -10.83
C ASP A 60 -28.93 19.61 -12.06
N PHE A 61 -29.24 18.90 -13.14
CA PHE A 61 -28.51 18.96 -14.41
C PHE A 61 -29.17 19.91 -15.43
N GLY A 62 -30.26 20.58 -15.07
CA GLY A 62 -30.99 21.50 -15.97
C GLY A 62 -30.16 22.70 -16.45
N SER A 63 -29.03 22.99 -15.78
CA SER A 63 -28.11 24.04 -16.19
C SER A 63 -27.19 23.65 -17.36
N TYR A 64 -27.09 22.35 -17.68
CA TYR A 64 -26.26 21.85 -18.78
C TYR A 64 -26.99 22.03 -20.11
N LYS A 65 -26.49 22.91 -20.99
CA LYS A 65 -27.04 23.12 -22.32
C LYS A 65 -26.51 22.13 -23.37
N LYS A 66 -25.38 21.47 -23.07
CA LYS A 66 -24.71 20.51 -23.95
C LYS A 66 -24.96 19.10 -23.41
N GLY A 67 -25.52 18.24 -24.26
CA GLY A 67 -25.96 16.89 -23.86
C GLY A 67 -24.84 16.04 -23.33
N GLN A 68 -23.71 15.98 -24.04
CA GLN A 68 -22.58 15.14 -23.66
C GLN A 68 -21.98 15.53 -22.30
N LEU A 69 -21.77 16.82 -22.03
CA LEU A 69 -21.31 17.29 -20.72
C LEU A 69 -22.27 16.87 -19.59
N LYS A 70 -23.59 16.91 -19.86
CA LYS A 70 -24.63 16.49 -18.91
C LYS A 70 -24.51 14.99 -18.59
N GLU A 71 -24.40 14.19 -19.61
CA GLU A 71 -24.37 12.74 -19.51
C GLU A 71 -23.08 12.23 -18.87
N GLU A 72 -21.96 12.83 -19.20
CA GLU A 72 -20.67 12.54 -18.56
C GLU A 72 -20.67 12.91 -17.06
N MET A 73 -21.30 14.04 -16.68
CA MET A 73 -21.45 14.41 -15.25
C MET A 73 -22.39 13.41 -14.53
N LYS A 74 -23.51 13.02 -15.15
CA LYS A 74 -24.42 12.00 -14.63
C LYS A 74 -23.69 10.66 -14.44
N TYR A 75 -22.93 10.25 -15.44
CA TYR A 75 -22.13 9.02 -15.39
C TYR A 75 -21.07 9.05 -14.27
N PHE A 76 -20.34 10.14 -14.15
CA PHE A 76 -19.37 10.32 -13.08
C PHE A 76 -20.02 10.17 -11.70
N LEU A 77 -21.13 10.85 -11.45
CA LEU A 77 -21.81 10.81 -10.15
C LEU A 77 -22.36 9.40 -9.85
N LEU A 78 -23.08 8.80 -10.78
CA LEU A 78 -23.65 7.46 -10.61
C LEU A 78 -22.55 6.44 -10.34
N ARG A 79 -21.49 6.44 -11.14
CA ARG A 79 -20.37 5.53 -10.97
C ARG A 79 -19.65 5.73 -9.64
N SER A 80 -19.40 6.99 -9.26
CA SER A 80 -18.73 7.31 -8.00
C SER A 80 -19.57 6.96 -6.77
N MET A 81 -20.90 7.02 -6.86
CA MET A 81 -21.78 6.57 -5.78
C MET A 81 -21.87 5.05 -5.69
N ARG A 82 -21.91 4.34 -6.83
CA ARG A 82 -21.93 2.87 -6.85
C ARG A 82 -20.63 2.24 -6.34
N ASP A 83 -19.51 2.80 -6.72
CA ASP A 83 -18.20 2.29 -6.27
C ASP A 83 -17.78 2.80 -4.88
N GLY A 84 -18.65 3.58 -4.21
CA GLY A 84 -18.44 4.13 -2.87
C GLY A 84 -17.35 5.21 -2.79
N THR A 85 -16.89 5.73 -3.93
CA THR A 85 -15.90 6.83 -3.96
C THR A 85 -16.48 8.12 -3.42
N ILE A 86 -17.77 8.36 -3.69
CA ILE A 86 -18.54 9.49 -3.17
C ILE A 86 -19.86 8.96 -2.60
N GLU A 87 -20.17 9.29 -1.38
CA GLU A 87 -21.45 8.95 -0.76
C GLU A 87 -22.56 9.87 -1.30
N ALA A 88 -23.77 9.34 -1.50
CA ALA A 88 -24.92 10.12 -1.98
C ALA A 88 -25.23 11.33 -1.07
N VAL A 89 -25.12 11.16 0.26
CA VAL A 89 -25.29 12.26 1.23
C VAL A 89 -24.23 13.34 1.06
N SER A 90 -22.98 12.95 0.73
CA SER A 90 -21.90 13.90 0.46
C SER A 90 -22.13 14.69 -0.82
N VAL A 91 -22.74 14.09 -1.86
CA VAL A 91 -23.16 14.81 -3.07
C VAL A 91 -24.18 15.89 -2.70
N TYR A 92 -25.19 15.54 -1.93
CA TYR A 92 -26.21 16.47 -1.47
C TYR A 92 -25.63 17.64 -0.66
N GLN A 93 -24.78 17.35 0.31
CA GLN A 93 -24.24 18.35 1.25
C GLN A 93 -23.20 19.25 0.61
N ASN A 94 -22.31 18.70 -0.22
CA ASN A 94 -21.09 19.38 -0.64
C ASN A 94 -21.05 19.73 -2.12
N TYR A 95 -21.64 18.92 -3.01
CA TYR A 95 -21.42 19.03 -4.45
C TYR A 95 -22.61 19.59 -5.23
N ARG A 96 -23.83 19.57 -4.68
CA ARG A 96 -25.05 19.98 -5.38
C ARG A 96 -24.92 21.33 -6.12
N GLN A 97 -24.43 22.35 -5.43
CA GLN A 97 -24.26 23.69 -6.04
C GLN A 97 -23.14 23.71 -7.08
N ALA A 98 -22.05 22.99 -6.83
CA ALA A 98 -20.95 22.90 -7.77
C ALA A 98 -21.35 22.20 -9.08
N ILE A 99 -22.18 21.15 -9.03
CA ILE A 99 -22.75 20.48 -10.21
C ILE A 99 -23.47 21.49 -11.10
N SER A 100 -24.39 22.28 -10.53
CA SER A 100 -25.13 23.31 -11.27
C SER A 100 -24.21 24.40 -11.81
N ASN A 101 -23.23 24.85 -11.04
CA ASN A 101 -22.28 25.90 -11.47
C ASN A 101 -21.39 25.42 -12.62
N ILE A 102 -20.91 24.17 -12.59
CA ILE A 102 -20.14 23.57 -13.69
C ILE A 102 -20.97 23.57 -14.97
N GLY A 103 -22.24 23.12 -14.91
CA GLY A 103 -23.13 23.11 -16.05
C GLY A 103 -23.35 24.50 -16.65
N LYS A 104 -23.57 25.50 -15.81
CA LYS A 104 -23.74 26.90 -16.25
C LYS A 104 -22.52 27.44 -16.96
N LEU A 105 -21.34 27.29 -16.34
CA LEU A 105 -20.10 27.89 -16.80
C LEU A 105 -19.56 27.21 -18.05
N LEU A 106 -19.46 25.88 -18.07
CA LEU A 106 -18.97 25.18 -19.25
C LEU A 106 -19.93 25.25 -20.44
N SER A 107 -21.23 25.42 -20.20
CA SER A 107 -22.19 25.64 -21.29
C SER A 107 -22.02 27.01 -22.00
N LEU A 108 -21.32 27.97 -21.40
CA LEU A 108 -21.02 29.26 -22.02
C LEU A 108 -19.78 29.22 -22.92
N ILE A 109 -18.92 28.22 -22.75
CA ILE A 109 -17.68 28.11 -23.53
C ILE A 109 -17.98 27.33 -24.80
N LYS A 110 -17.80 27.96 -25.98
CA LYS A 110 -18.20 27.39 -27.27
C LYS A 110 -17.53 26.08 -27.62
N ASP A 111 -16.24 25.97 -27.33
CA ASP A 111 -15.39 24.86 -27.79
C ASP A 111 -15.31 23.66 -26.79
N VAL A 112 -16.08 23.70 -25.70
CA VAL A 112 -16.12 22.64 -24.71
C VAL A 112 -17.39 21.81 -24.89
N GLU A 113 -17.28 20.61 -25.43
CA GLU A 113 -18.40 19.68 -25.64
C GLU A 113 -18.36 18.48 -24.68
N SER A 114 -17.20 18.14 -24.14
CA SER A 114 -16.92 17.00 -23.27
C SER A 114 -15.98 17.39 -22.13
N PHE A 115 -15.96 16.58 -21.07
CA PHE A 115 -14.93 16.65 -20.02
C PHE A 115 -13.63 15.95 -20.45
N ASP A 116 -13.64 15.19 -21.55
CA ASP A 116 -12.44 14.53 -22.04
C ASP A 116 -11.37 15.53 -22.44
N GLY A 117 -10.16 15.37 -21.85
CA GLY A 117 -9.04 16.27 -22.11
C GLY A 117 -9.25 17.74 -21.71
N LEU A 118 -10.33 18.04 -20.97
CA LEU A 118 -10.63 19.40 -20.56
C LEU A 118 -9.51 19.97 -19.68
N ASP A 119 -8.96 21.12 -20.04
CA ASP A 119 -7.98 21.82 -19.23
C ASP A 119 -8.56 22.14 -17.83
N THR A 120 -7.80 21.85 -16.80
CA THR A 120 -8.15 22.16 -15.41
C THR A 120 -7.96 23.64 -15.05
N CYS A 121 -7.59 24.48 -16.03
CA CYS A 121 -7.48 25.93 -15.86
C CYS A 121 -8.82 26.51 -15.38
N ASP A 122 -8.76 27.39 -14.41
CA ASP A 122 -9.93 27.97 -13.75
C ASP A 122 -10.33 29.34 -14.34
N ARG A 123 -9.91 29.63 -15.59
CA ARG A 123 -10.20 30.91 -16.30
C ARG A 123 -11.70 31.20 -16.36
N GLU A 124 -12.54 30.18 -16.43
CA GLU A 124 -13.99 30.35 -16.40
C GLU A 124 -14.50 30.93 -15.07
N LEU A 125 -13.69 30.90 -14.02
CA LEU A 125 -14.05 31.41 -12.69
C LEU A 125 -13.66 32.89 -12.49
N GLU A 126 -12.92 33.50 -13.41
CA GLU A 126 -12.45 34.89 -13.28
C GLU A 126 -13.60 35.92 -13.25
N HIS A 127 -14.74 35.56 -13.86
CA HIS A 127 -15.92 36.43 -13.98
C HIS A 127 -17.09 36.00 -13.09
N VAL A 128 -16.89 35.07 -12.15
CA VAL A 128 -17.95 34.51 -11.30
C VAL A 128 -17.65 34.79 -9.83
N GLY A 129 -18.61 35.38 -9.14
CA GLY A 129 -18.49 35.72 -7.71
C GLY A 129 -18.60 34.58 -6.75
N LEU A 130 -17.88 33.45 -6.99
CA LEU A 130 -17.80 32.32 -6.05
C LEU A 130 -16.87 32.66 -4.88
N ASN A 131 -17.33 32.36 -3.67
CA ASN A 131 -16.46 32.45 -2.50
C ASN A 131 -15.35 31.38 -2.52
N LYS A 132 -14.36 31.51 -1.63
CA LYS A 132 -13.18 30.62 -1.59
C LYS A 132 -13.54 29.13 -1.44
N THR A 133 -14.57 28.81 -0.66
CA THR A 133 -15.03 27.43 -0.43
C THR A 133 -15.74 26.88 -1.67
N GLU A 134 -16.64 27.64 -2.26
CA GLU A 134 -17.35 27.27 -3.50
C GLU A 134 -16.38 27.05 -4.66
N ARG A 135 -15.39 27.93 -4.82
CA ARG A 135 -14.34 27.80 -5.83
C ARG A 135 -13.55 26.50 -5.62
N ARG A 136 -13.15 26.18 -4.39
CA ARG A 136 -12.43 24.94 -4.09
C ARG A 136 -13.25 23.70 -4.44
N VAL A 137 -14.54 23.68 -4.06
CA VAL A 137 -15.43 22.53 -4.34
C VAL A 137 -15.68 22.39 -5.84
N TYR A 138 -15.89 23.51 -6.54
CA TYR A 138 -16.02 23.54 -7.99
C TYR A 138 -14.80 22.89 -8.68
N LEU A 139 -13.58 23.36 -8.36
CA LEU A 139 -12.34 22.86 -8.96
C LEU A 139 -12.11 21.39 -8.63
N GLN A 140 -12.38 20.98 -7.40
CA GLN A 140 -12.26 19.58 -6.97
C GLN A 140 -13.19 18.67 -7.77
N LEU A 141 -14.45 19.07 -7.93
CA LEU A 141 -15.43 18.30 -8.68
C LEU A 141 -15.09 18.28 -10.18
N LYS A 142 -14.80 19.44 -10.78
CA LYS A 142 -14.38 19.56 -12.19
C LYS A 142 -13.19 18.65 -12.49
N HIS A 143 -12.14 18.72 -11.67
CA HIS A 143 -10.97 17.86 -11.82
C HIS A 143 -11.30 16.37 -11.71
N GLY A 144 -12.16 16.00 -10.76
CA GLY A 144 -12.61 14.61 -10.59
C GLY A 144 -13.34 14.06 -11.81
N VAL A 145 -14.28 14.84 -12.35
CA VAL A 145 -15.04 14.49 -13.56
C VAL A 145 -14.12 14.38 -14.77
N THR A 146 -13.33 15.42 -15.03
CA THR A 146 -12.37 15.45 -16.16
C THR A 146 -11.46 14.22 -16.14
N LYS A 147 -10.85 13.93 -14.97
CA LYS A 147 -9.97 12.77 -14.83
C LYS A 147 -10.68 11.46 -15.13
N LEU A 148 -11.88 11.25 -14.57
CA LEU A 148 -12.63 10.01 -14.78
C LEU A 148 -13.03 9.83 -16.24
N ILE A 149 -13.49 10.90 -16.89
CA ILE A 149 -13.95 10.86 -18.28
C ILE A 149 -12.78 10.67 -19.25
N THR A 150 -11.67 11.39 -19.03
CA THR A 150 -10.45 11.19 -19.83
C THR A 150 -9.91 9.77 -19.67
N ASP A 151 -9.85 9.25 -18.45
CA ASP A 151 -9.47 7.85 -18.20
C ASP A 151 -10.45 6.85 -18.84
N TYR A 152 -11.73 7.21 -18.95
CA TYR A 152 -12.78 6.36 -19.55
C TYR A 152 -12.63 6.25 -21.06
N TYR A 153 -12.33 7.36 -21.74
CA TYR A 153 -12.15 7.37 -23.19
C TYR A 153 -10.73 6.94 -23.64
N ASP A 154 -9.78 6.86 -22.73
CA ASP A 154 -8.41 6.45 -23.04
C ASP A 154 -8.32 4.92 -23.26
N ASP A 155 -8.04 4.51 -24.51
CA ASP A 155 -7.88 3.10 -24.91
C ASP A 155 -6.44 2.63 -24.98
N ARG A 156 -5.49 3.51 -24.69
CA ARG A 156 -4.07 3.12 -24.69
C ARG A 156 -3.79 2.07 -23.64
N ASP A 157 -2.84 1.18 -23.92
CA ASP A 157 -2.31 0.30 -22.90
C ASP A 157 -1.85 1.15 -21.70
N GLU A 158 -2.23 0.74 -20.49
CA GLU A 158 -1.87 1.48 -19.26
C GLU A 158 -0.37 1.75 -19.18
N MET A 159 0.45 0.85 -19.76
CA MET A 159 1.91 0.99 -19.74
C MET A 159 2.45 2.01 -20.76
N GLU A 160 1.64 2.48 -21.69
CA GLU A 160 1.97 3.58 -22.58
C GLU A 160 1.77 4.94 -21.93
N ASN A 161 0.90 5.03 -20.92
CA ASN A 161 0.61 6.25 -20.17
C ASN A 161 1.79 6.69 -19.31
N ASP A 162 1.89 7.99 -19.02
CA ASP A 162 2.92 8.53 -18.12
C ASP A 162 2.61 8.29 -16.65
N VAL A 163 1.38 7.86 -16.34
CA VAL A 163 0.97 7.41 -15.00
C VAL A 163 0.37 6.02 -15.13
N TRP A 164 0.96 5.04 -14.44
CA TRP A 164 0.47 3.67 -14.43
C TRP A 164 -0.30 3.38 -13.14
N HIS A 165 -1.53 2.90 -13.27
CA HIS A 165 -2.35 2.49 -12.14
C HIS A 165 -2.27 0.97 -11.95
N ALA A 166 -1.87 0.55 -10.76
CA ALA A 166 -1.67 -0.87 -10.47
C ALA A 166 -2.92 -1.72 -10.74
N ALA A 167 -4.12 -1.18 -10.52
CA ALA A 167 -5.38 -1.87 -10.73
C ALA A 167 -5.70 -2.16 -12.22
N LYS A 168 -5.12 -1.38 -13.13
CA LYS A 168 -5.34 -1.52 -14.59
C LYS A 168 -4.34 -2.45 -15.27
N ILE A 169 -3.25 -2.84 -14.59
CA ILE A 169 -2.21 -3.71 -15.16
C ILE A 169 -2.42 -5.15 -14.70
N ARG A 170 -2.62 -6.04 -15.66
CA ARG A 170 -2.88 -7.46 -15.38
C ARG A 170 -1.66 -8.16 -14.78
N GLY A 171 -1.86 -8.99 -13.76
CA GLY A 171 -0.79 -9.82 -13.16
C GLY A 171 0.14 -9.11 -12.19
N VAL A 172 -0.12 -7.85 -11.86
CA VAL A 172 0.68 -7.10 -10.89
C VAL A 172 0.48 -7.63 -9.47
N LYS A 173 1.59 -7.82 -8.76
CA LYS A 173 1.57 -8.24 -7.35
C LYS A 173 1.38 -7.03 -6.43
N ILE A 174 0.13 -6.78 -6.03
CA ILE A 174 -0.24 -5.70 -5.12
C ILE A 174 -0.55 -6.30 -3.76
N SER A 175 0.08 -5.79 -2.69
CA SER A 175 -0.31 -6.17 -1.33
C SER A 175 -1.67 -5.56 -0.97
N ALA A 176 -2.42 -6.21 -0.06
CA ALA A 176 -3.69 -5.68 0.43
C ALA A 176 -3.55 -4.26 1.03
N ALA A 177 -2.42 -3.97 1.68
CA ALA A 177 -2.12 -2.62 2.17
C ALA A 177 -2.00 -1.60 1.04
N ALA A 178 -1.33 -1.96 -0.08
CA ALA A 178 -1.19 -1.07 -1.23
C ALA A 178 -2.50 -0.89 -2.02
N LYS A 179 -3.39 -1.88 -2.04
CA LYS A 179 -4.73 -1.74 -2.67
C LYS A 179 -5.53 -0.56 -2.09
N ARG A 180 -5.32 -0.22 -0.79
CA ARG A 180 -6.01 0.91 -0.13
C ARG A 180 -5.68 2.26 -0.72
N GLU A 181 -4.46 2.43 -1.20
CA GLU A 181 -3.90 3.71 -1.65
C GLU A 181 -4.13 3.96 -3.14
N LYS A 182 -4.76 3.00 -3.87
CA LYS A 182 -4.89 3.04 -5.35
C LYS A 182 -3.52 3.37 -6.00
N PRO A 183 -2.51 2.52 -5.81
CA PRO A 183 -1.13 2.87 -6.08
C PRO A 183 -0.87 3.10 -7.56
N SER A 184 -0.10 4.15 -7.86
CA SER A 184 0.31 4.54 -9.20
C SER A 184 1.82 4.75 -9.30
N LEU A 185 2.37 4.59 -10.51
CA LEU A 185 3.75 4.93 -10.86
C LEU A 185 3.72 6.15 -11.78
N HIS A 186 4.46 7.18 -11.42
CA HIS A 186 4.51 8.46 -12.13
C HIS A 186 5.82 8.62 -12.89
N PHE A 187 5.74 8.70 -14.22
CA PHE A 187 6.88 8.88 -15.12
C PHE A 187 7.02 10.32 -15.60
N GLU A 188 6.07 11.20 -15.29
CA GLU A 188 6.01 12.59 -15.75
C GLU A 188 7.25 13.41 -15.36
N GLU A 189 7.82 13.11 -14.17
CA GLU A 189 9.03 13.76 -13.67
C GLU A 189 10.33 13.29 -14.35
N ILE A 190 10.26 12.26 -15.19
CA ILE A 190 11.39 11.77 -15.97
C ILE A 190 11.44 12.55 -17.28
N PRO A 191 12.61 13.07 -17.70
CA PRO A 191 12.74 13.78 -18.96
C PRO A 191 12.23 12.96 -20.14
N LYS A 192 11.51 13.58 -21.07
CA LYS A 192 10.85 12.89 -22.20
C LYS A 192 11.81 12.02 -23.00
N HIS A 193 13.06 12.48 -23.16
CA HIS A 193 14.12 11.77 -23.86
C HIS A 193 14.39 10.36 -23.29
N TYR A 194 14.30 10.17 -21.97
CA TYR A 194 14.60 8.91 -21.28
C TYR A 194 13.36 8.13 -20.85
N ARG A 195 12.18 8.75 -20.90
CA ARG A 195 10.94 8.21 -20.31
C ARG A 195 10.56 6.84 -20.89
N GLY A 196 10.63 6.67 -22.20
CA GLY A 196 10.32 5.41 -22.86
C GLY A 196 11.21 4.25 -22.40
N MET A 197 12.51 4.52 -22.23
CA MET A 197 13.49 3.55 -21.74
C MET A 197 13.20 3.15 -20.29
N VAL A 198 12.89 4.13 -19.41
CA VAL A 198 12.53 3.85 -18.01
C VAL A 198 11.22 3.06 -17.92
N LYS A 199 10.21 3.38 -18.72
CA LYS A 199 8.95 2.61 -18.77
C LYS A 199 9.20 1.14 -19.12
N ARG A 200 10.03 0.85 -20.11
CA ARG A 200 10.37 -0.54 -20.47
C ARG A 200 11.11 -1.29 -19.36
N PHE A 201 12.05 -0.62 -18.68
CA PHE A 201 12.72 -1.17 -17.51
C PHE A 201 11.71 -1.51 -16.41
N MET A 202 10.80 -0.59 -16.10
CA MET A 202 9.77 -0.78 -15.08
C MET A 202 8.77 -1.87 -15.47
N GLY A 203 8.35 -1.95 -16.73
CA GLY A 203 7.47 -3.01 -17.24
C GLY A 203 8.04 -4.41 -17.02
N ARG A 204 9.34 -4.59 -17.23
CA ARG A 204 10.04 -5.84 -16.90
C ARG A 204 10.03 -6.16 -15.41
N LEU A 205 10.21 -5.13 -14.56
CA LEU A 205 10.26 -5.32 -13.11
C LEU A 205 8.90 -5.69 -12.51
N ILE A 206 7.83 -5.07 -12.99
CA ILE A 206 6.46 -5.29 -12.50
C ILE A 206 6.05 -6.77 -12.59
N ILE A 207 6.48 -7.49 -13.62
CA ILE A 207 6.18 -8.91 -13.80
C ILE A 207 6.80 -9.77 -12.68
N LYS A 208 7.98 -9.37 -12.17
CA LYS A 208 8.80 -10.19 -11.26
C LYS A 208 8.80 -9.70 -9.82
N ARG A 209 8.55 -8.42 -9.59
CA ARG A 209 8.69 -7.75 -8.29
C ARG A 209 7.35 -7.22 -7.79
N SER A 210 7.27 -6.93 -6.50
CA SER A 210 6.10 -6.28 -5.93
C SER A 210 5.99 -4.83 -6.41
N TRP A 211 4.77 -4.32 -6.47
CA TRP A 211 4.51 -2.91 -6.83
C TRP A 211 5.29 -1.94 -5.95
N SER A 212 5.32 -2.17 -4.64
CA SER A 212 6.05 -1.30 -3.69
C SER A 212 7.56 -1.25 -3.99
N PHE A 213 8.15 -2.37 -4.42
CA PHE A 213 9.56 -2.39 -4.87
C PHE A 213 9.73 -1.58 -6.16
N CYS A 214 8.80 -1.71 -7.10
CA CYS A 214 8.83 -0.95 -8.35
C CYS A 214 8.67 0.56 -8.09
N ALA A 215 7.77 0.95 -7.19
CA ALA A 215 7.61 2.35 -6.78
C ALA A 215 8.89 2.90 -6.11
N GLU A 216 9.53 2.09 -5.28
CA GLU A 216 10.79 2.48 -4.61
C GLU A 216 11.92 2.70 -5.64
N ILE A 217 12.14 1.79 -6.56
CA ILE A 217 13.22 1.95 -7.56
C ILE A 217 12.94 3.12 -8.51
N LEU A 218 11.68 3.32 -8.92
CA LEU A 218 11.29 4.46 -9.76
C LEU A 218 11.55 5.80 -9.04
N MET A 219 11.29 5.88 -7.73
CA MET A 219 11.61 7.06 -6.93
C MET A 219 13.10 7.43 -7.02
N TYR A 220 14.01 6.43 -6.96
CA TYR A 220 15.44 6.68 -7.08
C TYR A 220 15.85 7.05 -8.51
N ILE A 221 15.22 6.47 -9.53
CA ILE A 221 15.47 6.85 -10.94
C ILE A 221 15.00 8.31 -11.18
N ARG A 222 13.83 8.69 -10.68
CA ARG A 222 13.36 10.09 -10.75
C ARG A 222 14.32 11.04 -10.05
N TYR A 223 14.79 10.67 -8.83
CA TYR A 223 15.79 11.46 -8.11
C TYR A 223 17.08 11.61 -8.90
N PHE A 224 17.59 10.54 -9.51
CA PHE A 224 18.80 10.57 -10.34
C PHE A 224 18.69 11.60 -11.46
N TYR A 225 17.65 11.54 -12.28
CA TYR A 225 17.44 12.53 -13.34
C TYR A 225 17.26 13.94 -12.80
N LYS A 226 16.47 14.11 -11.75
CA LYS A 226 16.26 15.41 -11.11
C LYS A 226 17.56 16.07 -10.67
N VAL A 227 18.46 15.30 -10.06
CA VAL A 227 19.75 15.80 -9.59
C VAL A 227 20.62 16.24 -10.77
N PHE A 228 20.79 15.41 -11.79
CA PHE A 228 21.61 15.77 -12.95
C PHE A 228 21.09 17.02 -13.66
N TYR A 229 19.79 17.08 -13.94
CA TYR A 229 19.19 18.28 -14.57
C TYR A 229 19.28 19.51 -13.67
N GLY A 230 19.16 19.35 -12.37
CA GLY A 230 19.35 20.44 -11.40
C GLY A 230 20.76 21.00 -11.37
N HIS A 231 21.76 20.20 -11.77
CA HIS A 231 23.15 20.62 -11.92
C HIS A 231 23.53 21.03 -13.36
N GLY A 232 22.53 21.27 -14.20
CA GLY A 232 22.72 21.86 -15.54
C GLY A 232 22.97 20.85 -16.67
N TYR A 233 22.90 19.55 -16.41
CA TYR A 233 22.97 18.54 -17.45
C TYR A 233 21.71 18.58 -18.32
N GLN A 234 21.84 18.21 -19.60
CA GLN A 234 20.78 18.24 -20.61
C GLN A 234 20.53 16.85 -21.18
N ASP A 235 19.52 16.70 -22.05
CA ASP A 235 19.27 15.46 -22.81
C ASP A 235 20.56 15.01 -23.50
N GLY A 236 20.83 13.70 -23.48
CA GLY A 236 22.07 13.11 -24.01
C GLY A 236 23.21 12.98 -22.99
N PHE A 237 23.05 13.47 -21.75
CA PHE A 237 24.10 13.38 -20.75
C PHE A 237 24.42 11.93 -20.35
N LEU A 238 23.43 11.06 -20.35
CA LEU A 238 23.58 9.69 -19.91
C LEU A 238 24.48 8.90 -20.83
N GLU A 239 24.39 9.14 -22.14
CA GLU A 239 25.20 8.51 -23.19
C GLU A 239 26.70 8.85 -23.04
N GLU A 240 26.96 10.10 -22.63
CA GLU A 240 28.34 10.62 -22.47
C GLU A 240 28.83 10.56 -21.01
N LEU A 241 28.10 9.86 -20.14
CA LEU A 241 28.39 9.82 -18.71
C LEU A 241 29.82 9.34 -18.43
N THR A 242 30.51 10.06 -17.58
CA THR A 242 31.90 9.77 -17.17
C THR A 242 31.97 9.36 -15.72
N ARG A 243 33.08 8.75 -15.31
CA ARG A 243 33.33 8.44 -13.90
C ARG A 243 33.29 9.70 -13.03
N ARG A 244 33.80 10.83 -13.51
CA ARG A 244 33.77 12.11 -12.79
C ARG A 244 32.34 12.58 -12.51
N ASP A 245 31.42 12.39 -13.46
CA ASP A 245 30.02 12.76 -13.28
C ASP A 245 29.36 11.89 -12.22
N VAL A 246 29.71 10.59 -12.20
CA VAL A 246 29.24 9.66 -11.14
C VAL A 246 29.80 10.06 -9.77
N GLU A 247 31.07 10.45 -9.67
CA GLU A 247 31.65 10.96 -8.43
C GLU A 247 30.93 12.23 -7.94
N GLY A 248 30.56 13.12 -8.87
CA GLY A 248 29.68 14.26 -8.58
C GLY A 248 28.34 13.82 -7.99
N TYR A 249 27.67 12.83 -8.64
CA TYR A 249 26.41 12.28 -8.16
C TYR A 249 26.53 11.68 -6.75
N LEU A 250 27.59 10.92 -6.49
CA LEU A 250 27.84 10.33 -5.16
C LEU A 250 27.99 11.42 -4.08
N GLY A 251 28.67 12.53 -4.41
CA GLY A 251 28.79 13.70 -3.54
C GLY A 251 27.42 14.32 -3.27
N TRP A 252 26.62 14.59 -4.29
CA TRP A 252 25.28 15.16 -4.14
C TRP A 252 24.34 14.27 -3.34
N VAL A 253 24.40 12.94 -3.54
CA VAL A 253 23.63 11.98 -2.73
C VAL A 253 24.08 12.02 -1.26
N ALA A 254 25.36 12.22 -0.99
CA ALA A 254 25.86 12.33 0.38
C ALA A 254 25.39 13.64 1.04
N ASP A 255 25.43 14.76 0.33
CA ASP A 255 25.04 16.08 0.82
C ASP A 255 23.51 16.19 1.04
N ASP A 256 22.70 15.82 0.05
CA ASP A 256 21.23 15.88 0.12
C ASP A 256 20.66 14.97 1.21
N TYR A 257 21.39 13.92 1.57
CA TYR A 257 20.91 12.88 2.50
C TYR A 257 21.79 12.68 3.73
N THR A 258 22.48 13.72 4.18
CA THR A 258 23.29 13.69 5.43
C THR A 258 22.47 13.19 6.63
N ASN A 259 21.18 13.54 6.70
CA ASN A 259 20.25 13.11 7.75
C ASN A 259 19.56 11.75 7.47
N LYS A 260 19.83 11.11 6.34
CA LYS A 260 19.25 9.81 5.97
C LYS A 260 20.21 8.68 6.31
N ASN A 261 19.64 7.52 6.69
CA ASN A 261 20.46 6.35 7.03
C ASN A 261 21.22 5.80 5.81
N ALA A 262 22.33 5.08 6.06
CA ALA A 262 23.16 4.48 5.02
C ALA A 262 22.38 3.55 4.06
N THR A 263 21.25 2.96 4.50
CA THR A 263 20.38 2.14 3.65
C THR A 263 19.77 2.94 2.50
N PHE A 264 19.38 4.20 2.74
CA PHE A 264 18.82 5.05 1.69
C PHE A 264 19.90 5.39 0.66
N ARG A 265 21.06 5.83 1.09
CA ARG A 265 22.19 6.15 0.20
C ARG A 265 22.64 4.92 -0.60
N SER A 266 22.74 3.76 0.04
CA SER A 266 23.08 2.50 -0.62
C SER A 266 22.08 2.14 -1.74
N LYS A 267 20.78 2.34 -1.52
CA LYS A 267 19.75 2.10 -2.54
C LYS A 267 19.82 3.12 -3.68
N ALA A 268 20.11 4.38 -3.41
CA ALA A 268 20.25 5.41 -4.43
C ALA A 268 21.34 5.04 -5.46
N VAL A 269 22.43 4.44 -5.01
CA VAL A 269 23.52 4.00 -5.90
C VAL A 269 23.20 2.64 -6.55
N SER A 270 22.80 1.65 -5.76
CA SER A 270 22.59 0.28 -6.26
C SER A 270 21.44 0.14 -7.24
N PHE A 271 20.35 0.90 -7.06
CA PHE A 271 19.22 0.87 -8.00
C PHE A 271 19.54 1.59 -9.31
N ILE A 272 20.34 2.66 -9.26
CA ILE A 272 20.81 3.32 -10.47
C ILE A 272 21.77 2.43 -11.24
N ARG A 273 22.70 1.75 -10.56
CA ARG A 273 23.55 0.74 -11.21
C ARG A 273 22.72 -0.35 -11.89
N GLN A 274 21.73 -0.92 -11.18
CA GLN A 274 20.83 -1.94 -11.76
C GLN A 274 20.06 -1.42 -12.99
N TYR A 275 19.62 -0.16 -12.96
CA TYR A 275 18.97 0.47 -14.09
C TYR A 275 19.94 0.65 -15.26
N MET A 276 21.14 1.18 -15.04
CA MET A 276 22.15 1.38 -16.06
C MET A 276 22.61 0.07 -16.68
N ASP A 277 22.85 -0.98 -15.87
CA ASP A 277 23.18 -2.33 -16.35
C ASP A 277 22.11 -2.85 -17.32
N TYR A 278 20.85 -2.67 -16.95
CA TYR A 278 19.76 -3.13 -17.81
C TYR A 278 19.71 -2.40 -19.15
N ILE A 279 19.77 -1.06 -19.15
CA ILE A 279 19.66 -0.29 -20.39
C ILE A 279 20.86 -0.50 -21.31
N GLN A 280 22.04 -0.74 -20.75
CA GLN A 280 23.23 -1.07 -21.51
C GLN A 280 23.15 -2.48 -22.12
N LEU A 281 22.74 -3.48 -21.33
CA LEU A 281 22.52 -4.86 -21.82
C LEU A 281 21.40 -4.96 -22.85
N ALA A 282 20.42 -4.09 -22.78
CA ALA A 282 19.30 -4.02 -23.72
C ALA A 282 19.61 -3.12 -24.94
N GLU A 283 20.84 -2.61 -25.03
CA GLU A 283 21.37 -1.83 -26.15
C GLU A 283 20.53 -0.58 -26.50
N TYR A 284 20.02 0.10 -25.46
CA TYR A 284 19.31 1.36 -25.70
C TYR A 284 20.26 2.44 -26.22
N PRO A 285 19.87 3.19 -27.26
CA PRO A 285 20.70 4.27 -27.80
C PRO A 285 21.09 5.32 -26.76
N GLN A 286 20.22 5.55 -25.75
CA GLN A 286 20.42 6.50 -24.67
C GLN A 286 21.21 5.90 -23.50
N SER A 287 21.71 4.67 -23.60
CA SER A 287 22.51 4.06 -22.54
C SER A 287 23.93 4.63 -22.48
N PRO A 288 24.62 4.56 -21.33
CA PRO A 288 26.01 4.97 -21.24
C PRO A 288 26.90 4.24 -22.24
N LYS A 289 27.74 4.95 -22.98
CA LYS A 289 28.74 4.37 -23.89
C LYS A 289 29.84 3.63 -23.14
N LYS A 290 30.13 4.04 -21.90
CA LYS A 290 31.10 3.37 -21.04
C LYS A 290 30.44 2.25 -20.25
N ASP A 291 31.15 1.14 -20.09
CA ASP A 291 30.71 0.02 -19.25
C ASP A 291 30.33 0.50 -17.83
N VAL A 292 29.17 0.10 -17.36
CA VAL A 292 28.62 0.51 -16.06
C VAL A 292 29.55 0.14 -14.91
N ASN A 293 30.29 -0.99 -15.01
CA ASN A 293 31.27 -1.40 -14.01
C ASN A 293 32.50 -0.48 -13.95
N ARG A 294 32.72 0.35 -14.98
CA ARG A 294 33.75 1.41 -15.00
C ARG A 294 33.19 2.76 -14.53
N LEU A 295 31.88 2.89 -14.44
CA LEU A 295 31.19 4.09 -13.97
C LEU A 295 30.87 4.02 -12.49
N ILE A 296 30.31 2.91 -12.02
CA ILE A 296 29.89 2.70 -10.62
C ILE A 296 30.60 1.46 -10.08
N PHE A 297 31.51 1.65 -9.14
CA PHE A 297 32.24 0.58 -8.50
C PHE A 297 31.47 -0.05 -7.35
N ASP A 298 31.82 -1.27 -6.93
CA ASP A 298 31.19 -1.93 -5.77
C ASP A 298 31.41 -1.15 -4.47
N ASP A 299 32.55 -0.44 -4.36
CA ASP A 299 32.89 0.36 -3.20
C ASP A 299 32.15 1.71 -3.15
N ASP A 300 31.55 2.16 -4.26
CA ASP A 300 30.70 3.37 -4.28
C ASP A 300 29.37 3.14 -3.55
N ILE A 301 28.96 1.88 -3.36
CA ILE A 301 27.75 1.56 -2.65
C ILE A 301 28.00 1.65 -1.14
N PRO A 302 27.43 2.64 -0.43
CA PRO A 302 27.68 2.82 0.99
C PRO A 302 27.32 1.57 1.78
N LYS A 303 28.30 1.02 2.49
CA LYS A 303 28.07 -0.12 3.39
C LYS A 303 27.27 0.37 4.62
N ARG A 304 26.35 -0.46 5.09
CA ARG A 304 25.66 -0.18 6.34
C ARG A 304 26.69 -0.06 7.45
N GLU A 305 26.75 1.07 8.11
CA GLU A 305 27.48 1.20 9.35
C GLU A 305 26.90 0.20 10.34
N ARG A 306 27.69 -0.79 10.71
CA ARG A 306 27.37 -1.62 11.85
C ARG A 306 27.65 -0.73 13.08
N SER A 307 26.60 -0.17 13.70
CA SER A 307 26.78 0.45 15.01
C SER A 307 27.41 -0.59 15.92
N GLY A 308 28.59 -0.31 16.47
CA GLY A 308 29.31 -1.22 17.36
C GLY A 308 28.49 -1.58 18.60
N ASP A 309 27.56 -0.72 18.97
CA ASP A 309 26.64 -0.94 20.08
C ASP A 309 25.33 -1.59 19.58
N THR A 310 25.36 -2.92 19.56
CA THR A 310 24.20 -3.74 19.18
C THR A 310 23.15 -3.84 20.27
N MET A 311 23.44 -3.42 21.51
CA MET A 311 22.51 -3.36 22.64
C MET A 311 21.67 -2.07 22.64
N ALA A 312 22.19 -0.96 22.12
CA ALA A 312 21.49 0.34 22.11
C ALA A 312 20.23 0.42 21.22
N LYS A 313 19.92 -0.62 20.41
CA LYS A 313 18.70 -0.69 19.59
C LYS A 313 17.91 -1.96 19.87
N VAL A 314 17.52 -2.11 21.12
CA VAL A 314 16.53 -3.13 21.52
C VAL A 314 15.26 -2.94 20.69
N LYS A 315 14.93 -3.96 19.90
CA LYS A 315 13.75 -3.95 19.03
C LYS A 315 12.57 -4.73 19.62
N TYR A 316 12.80 -5.46 20.69
CA TYR A 316 11.76 -6.14 21.45
C TYR A 316 11.12 -5.20 22.48
N ILE A 317 9.93 -5.52 22.94
CA ILE A 317 9.25 -4.76 23.98
C ILE A 317 9.92 -5.10 25.31
N PRO A 318 10.43 -4.12 26.08
CA PRO A 318 10.98 -4.35 27.40
C PRO A 318 9.98 -5.09 28.32
N GLU A 319 10.48 -5.96 29.17
CA GLU A 319 9.64 -6.83 30.01
C GLU A 319 8.62 -6.07 30.84
N PRO A 320 8.96 -4.96 31.55
CA PRO A 320 7.97 -4.21 32.34
C PRO A 320 6.87 -3.59 31.47
N VAL A 321 7.21 -3.10 30.26
CA VAL A 321 6.25 -2.56 29.29
C VAL A 321 5.34 -3.67 28.78
N ARG A 322 5.90 -4.83 28.45
CA ARG A 322 5.19 -5.98 27.93
C ARG A 322 4.16 -6.49 28.96
N GLU A 323 4.56 -6.66 30.21
CA GLU A 323 3.69 -7.14 31.27
C GLU A 323 2.50 -6.20 31.51
N ARG A 324 2.75 -4.89 31.56
CA ARG A 324 1.69 -3.89 31.68
C ARG A 324 0.75 -3.89 30.48
N LEU A 325 1.32 -3.96 29.25
CA LEU A 325 0.54 -4.00 28.03
C LEU A 325 -0.28 -5.29 27.93
N ASP A 326 0.30 -6.46 28.21
CA ASP A 326 -0.41 -7.74 28.21
C ASP A 326 -1.53 -7.77 29.27
N ALA A 327 -1.38 -7.08 30.40
CA ALA A 327 -2.40 -6.98 31.45
C ALA A 327 -3.60 -6.10 31.03
N CYS A 328 -3.37 -4.99 30.34
CA CYS A 328 -4.43 -4.03 29.97
C CYS A 328 -4.94 -4.20 28.52
N ILE A 329 -4.35 -5.09 27.71
CA ILE A 329 -4.71 -5.19 26.28
C ILE A 329 -6.19 -5.52 26.03
N HIS A 330 -6.89 -6.10 26.99
CA HIS A 330 -8.32 -6.35 26.91
C HIS A 330 -9.17 -5.07 26.84
N GLU A 331 -8.59 -3.92 27.18
CA GLU A 331 -9.21 -2.60 27.07
C GLU A 331 -9.01 -1.91 25.71
N ILE A 332 -8.25 -2.53 24.79
CA ILE A 332 -8.02 -1.95 23.48
C ILE A 332 -9.32 -1.59 22.75
N GLU A 333 -9.30 -0.45 22.08
CA GLU A 333 -10.39 -0.02 21.19
C GLU A 333 -9.83 0.32 19.80
N PRO A 334 -10.53 -0.09 18.73
CA PRO A 334 -11.74 -0.93 18.73
C PRO A 334 -11.43 -2.39 19.12
N LYS A 335 -12.43 -3.07 19.70
CA LYS A 335 -12.28 -4.45 20.25
C LYS A 335 -11.80 -5.48 19.22
N GLU A 336 -12.08 -5.25 17.96
CA GLU A 336 -11.66 -6.09 16.83
C GLU A 336 -10.13 -6.16 16.69
N MET A 337 -9.38 -5.23 17.30
CA MET A 337 -7.92 -5.25 17.31
C MET A 337 -7.32 -6.21 18.36
N LEU A 338 -8.08 -6.61 19.36
CA LEU A 338 -7.62 -7.54 20.40
C LEU A 338 -7.17 -8.90 19.83
N PRO A 339 -7.95 -9.57 18.97
CA PRO A 339 -7.52 -10.85 18.40
C PRO A 339 -6.24 -10.72 17.54
N VAL A 340 -6.06 -9.58 16.86
CA VAL A 340 -4.83 -9.29 16.09
C VAL A 340 -3.62 -9.26 17.01
N TYR A 341 -3.73 -8.57 18.16
CA TYR A 341 -2.66 -8.54 19.16
C TYR A 341 -2.32 -9.93 19.68
N VAL A 342 -3.34 -10.71 20.08
CA VAL A 342 -3.18 -12.07 20.61
C VAL A 342 -2.46 -12.96 19.60
N LEU A 343 -2.87 -12.93 18.33
CA LEU A 343 -2.23 -13.74 17.29
C LEU A 343 -0.80 -13.31 16.98
N LEU A 344 -0.50 -12.01 17.03
CA LEU A 344 0.87 -11.53 16.88
C LEU A 344 1.77 -11.96 18.04
N ARG A 345 1.25 -11.94 19.27
CA ARG A 345 1.95 -12.41 20.46
C ARG A 345 2.17 -13.92 20.43
N GLU A 346 1.18 -14.69 19.98
CA GLU A 346 1.27 -16.16 19.90
C GLU A 346 2.21 -16.61 18.79
N SER A 347 2.03 -16.12 17.57
CA SER A 347 2.74 -16.60 16.39
C SER A 347 4.13 -15.97 16.19
N GLY A 348 4.32 -14.73 16.62
CA GLY A 348 5.49 -13.94 16.25
C GLY A 348 5.54 -13.61 14.74
N TRP A 349 4.45 -13.82 13.99
CA TRP A 349 4.39 -13.50 12.57
C TRP A 349 4.42 -11.98 12.32
N ARG A 350 4.64 -11.58 11.08
CA ARG A 350 4.58 -10.16 10.73
C ARG A 350 3.14 -9.67 10.78
N GLY A 351 2.95 -8.40 11.15
CA GLY A 351 1.60 -7.81 11.22
C GLY A 351 0.80 -7.97 9.93
N THR A 352 1.44 -7.85 8.77
CA THR A 352 0.78 -8.08 7.48
C THR A 352 0.35 -9.53 7.26
N ASP A 353 1.16 -10.50 7.71
CA ASP A 353 0.84 -11.92 7.52
C ASP A 353 -0.35 -12.33 8.41
N VAL A 354 -0.42 -11.83 9.66
CA VAL A 354 -1.57 -12.05 10.55
C VAL A 354 -2.83 -11.34 10.03
N LEU A 355 -2.72 -10.09 9.59
CA LEU A 355 -3.87 -9.34 9.06
C LEU A 355 -4.42 -9.93 7.76
N ASN A 356 -3.58 -10.64 6.99
CA ASN A 356 -3.98 -11.31 5.74
C ASN A 356 -4.47 -12.74 5.95
N LEU A 357 -4.64 -13.23 7.19
CA LEU A 357 -5.23 -14.54 7.45
C LEU A 357 -6.62 -14.67 6.81
N ARG A 358 -6.91 -15.85 6.31
CA ARG A 358 -8.18 -16.18 5.65
C ARG A 358 -9.05 -17.01 6.58
N TYR A 359 -10.32 -16.63 6.77
CA TYR A 359 -11.20 -17.33 7.72
C TYR A 359 -11.44 -18.80 7.36
N ASP A 360 -11.38 -19.16 6.06
CA ASP A 360 -11.62 -20.51 5.59
C ASP A 360 -10.40 -21.46 5.65
N SER A 361 -9.21 -20.92 5.96
CA SER A 361 -7.97 -21.70 5.90
C SER A 361 -6.93 -21.33 6.98
N CYS A 362 -7.27 -20.43 7.91
CA CYS A 362 -6.34 -19.99 8.95
C CYS A 362 -6.09 -20.98 10.08
N LEU A 363 -6.87 -22.05 10.17
CA LEU A 363 -6.78 -23.03 11.25
C LEU A 363 -6.82 -24.46 10.70
N ASP A 364 -5.95 -25.31 11.22
CA ASP A 364 -5.90 -26.74 10.93
C ASP A 364 -5.65 -27.54 12.21
N TYR A 365 -5.98 -28.84 12.22
CA TYR A 365 -5.80 -29.73 13.34
C TYR A 365 -5.04 -30.97 12.89
N LEU A 366 -3.80 -31.15 13.36
CA LEU A 366 -2.96 -32.26 13.01
C LEU A 366 -2.86 -33.26 14.17
N TRP A 367 -2.99 -34.55 13.87
CA TRP A 367 -2.81 -35.59 14.86
C TRP A 367 -1.35 -35.67 15.33
N ASN A 368 -1.13 -35.67 16.62
CA ASN A 368 0.19 -35.85 17.23
C ASN A 368 0.30 -37.23 17.91
N ASP A 369 1.18 -38.06 17.37
CA ASP A 369 1.36 -39.42 17.85
C ASP A 369 1.92 -39.54 19.29
N HIS A 370 2.68 -38.55 19.74
CA HIS A 370 3.22 -38.50 21.09
C HIS A 370 2.17 -38.09 22.12
N GLU A 371 1.43 -37.03 21.80
CA GLU A 371 0.38 -36.49 22.68
C GLU A 371 -0.95 -37.25 22.58
N LYS A 372 -1.09 -38.14 21.58
CA LYS A 372 -2.34 -38.87 21.26
C LYS A 372 -3.58 -37.99 21.17
N LYS A 373 -3.41 -36.79 20.61
CA LYS A 373 -4.49 -35.82 20.42
C LYS A 373 -4.26 -34.97 19.16
N TYR A 374 -5.30 -34.29 18.71
CA TYR A 374 -5.19 -33.28 17.67
C TYR A 374 -4.61 -31.98 18.24
N ILE A 375 -3.56 -31.48 17.61
CA ILE A 375 -2.92 -30.21 17.95
C ILE A 375 -3.40 -29.15 16.94
N PRO A 376 -3.87 -27.98 17.41
CA PRO A 376 -4.27 -26.89 16.51
C PRO A 376 -3.04 -26.18 15.93
N TYR A 377 -3.14 -25.83 14.65
CA TYR A 377 -2.13 -25.09 13.91
C TYR A 377 -2.72 -23.83 13.31
N LEU A 378 -2.05 -22.72 13.52
CA LEU A 378 -2.31 -21.48 12.76
C LEU A 378 -1.69 -21.62 11.38
N CYS A 379 -2.47 -21.37 10.33
CA CYS A 379 -2.09 -21.56 8.94
C CYS A 379 -2.19 -20.24 8.18
N GLY A 380 -1.19 -19.89 7.38
CA GLY A 380 -1.24 -18.67 6.59
C GLY A 380 -0.10 -18.53 5.60
N GLU A 381 -0.28 -17.61 4.65
CA GLU A 381 0.74 -17.23 3.69
C GLU A 381 1.74 -16.25 4.32
N ILE A 382 3.03 -16.46 4.10
CA ILE A 382 4.07 -15.49 4.49
C ILE A 382 4.50 -14.71 3.25
N THR A 383 3.81 -13.63 3.02
CA THR A 383 3.88 -12.83 1.79
C THR A 383 5.31 -12.35 1.46
N LYS A 384 6.06 -11.88 2.47
CA LYS A 384 7.40 -11.31 2.25
C LYS A 384 8.44 -12.33 1.80
N THR A 385 8.33 -13.58 2.23
CA THR A 385 9.27 -14.66 1.89
C THR A 385 8.73 -15.63 0.84
N GLY A 386 7.47 -15.40 0.40
CA GLY A 386 6.83 -16.20 -0.64
C GLY A 386 6.50 -17.62 -0.21
N ILE A 387 6.32 -17.87 1.10
CA ILE A 387 5.89 -19.17 1.61
C ILE A 387 4.36 -19.23 1.45
N PRO A 388 3.83 -20.11 0.58
CA PRO A 388 2.39 -20.10 0.27
C PRO A 388 1.54 -20.60 1.44
N LEU A 389 2.09 -21.46 2.28
CA LEU A 389 1.42 -21.98 3.47
C LEU A 389 2.45 -22.31 4.54
N LEU A 390 2.43 -21.53 5.62
CA LEU A 390 3.15 -21.86 6.85
C LEU A 390 2.15 -22.33 7.90
N LYS A 391 2.46 -23.43 8.59
CA LYS A 391 1.67 -23.96 9.70
C LYS A 391 2.52 -23.96 10.96
N ILE A 392 2.03 -23.37 12.04
CA ILE A 392 2.68 -23.38 13.34
C ILE A 392 1.70 -23.86 14.42
N PRO A 393 2.13 -24.65 15.40
CA PRO A 393 1.27 -25.04 16.51
C PRO A 393 0.93 -23.81 17.36
N ILE A 394 -0.32 -23.75 17.81
CA ILE A 394 -0.82 -22.72 18.72
C ILE A 394 -1.55 -23.37 19.91
N ARG A 395 -1.72 -22.58 20.99
CA ARG A 395 -2.47 -23.05 22.16
C ARG A 395 -3.95 -23.27 21.83
N THR A 396 -4.55 -24.29 22.46
CA THR A 396 -5.95 -24.65 22.22
C THR A 396 -6.91 -23.48 22.48
N GLU A 397 -6.68 -22.72 23.56
CA GLU A 397 -7.53 -21.56 23.90
C GLU A 397 -7.47 -20.46 22.84
N VAL A 398 -6.32 -20.31 22.18
CA VAL A 398 -6.16 -19.37 21.06
C VAL A 398 -6.87 -19.91 19.81
N ALA A 399 -6.73 -21.20 19.54
CA ALA A 399 -7.39 -21.87 18.42
C ALA A 399 -8.93 -21.78 18.50
N ASP A 400 -9.50 -22.00 19.69
CA ASP A 400 -10.95 -21.90 19.91
C ASP A 400 -11.47 -20.48 19.63
N ARG A 401 -10.69 -19.46 20.01
CA ARG A 401 -11.02 -18.06 19.69
C ARG A 401 -10.91 -17.77 18.20
N VAL A 402 -9.85 -18.28 17.54
CA VAL A 402 -9.68 -18.12 16.08
C VAL A 402 -10.81 -18.79 15.33
N LYS A 403 -11.23 -19.99 15.75
CA LYS A 403 -12.37 -20.71 15.17
C LYS A 403 -13.64 -19.87 15.26
N LYS A 404 -13.95 -19.34 16.43
CA LYS A 404 -15.12 -18.48 16.64
C LYS A 404 -15.08 -17.26 15.75
N LEU A 405 -13.93 -16.59 15.64
CA LEU A 405 -13.75 -15.43 14.75
C LEU A 405 -13.90 -15.81 13.27
N ALA A 406 -13.42 -17.00 12.87
CA ALA A 406 -13.58 -17.50 11.52
C ALA A 406 -15.05 -17.76 11.17
N ASP A 407 -15.80 -18.38 12.11
CA ASP A 407 -17.22 -18.61 11.96
C ASP A 407 -18.02 -17.28 11.88
N GLU A 408 -17.68 -16.30 12.72
CA GLU A 408 -18.26 -14.95 12.68
C GLU A 408 -17.94 -14.21 11.38
N ALA A 409 -16.69 -14.32 10.89
CA ALA A 409 -16.28 -13.71 9.64
C ALA A 409 -16.99 -14.37 8.45
N ALA A 410 -17.09 -15.70 8.43
CA ALA A 410 -17.81 -16.43 7.40
C ALA A 410 -19.30 -16.02 7.33
N ALA A 411 -19.95 -15.85 8.50
CA ALA A 411 -21.35 -15.45 8.57
C ALA A 411 -21.62 -14.02 8.05
N LYS A 412 -20.63 -13.12 8.16
CA LYS A 412 -20.73 -11.71 7.70
C LYS A 412 -20.26 -11.51 6.27
N SER A 413 -19.50 -12.45 5.72
CA SER A 413 -18.84 -12.30 4.43
C SER A 413 -19.75 -12.64 3.26
N THR A 414 -19.66 -11.85 2.21
CA THR A 414 -20.23 -12.09 0.89
C THR A 414 -19.14 -11.89 -0.16
N ASP A 415 -19.38 -12.31 -1.40
CA ASP A 415 -18.45 -12.09 -2.51
C ASP A 415 -18.20 -10.59 -2.79
N ASP A 416 -19.15 -9.73 -2.42
CA ASP A 416 -19.05 -8.28 -2.58
C ASP A 416 -18.25 -7.60 -1.45
N ASN A 417 -18.41 -8.06 -0.19
CA ASN A 417 -17.81 -7.38 0.95
C ASN A 417 -16.52 -8.04 1.49
N ASN A 418 -16.22 -9.28 1.07
CA ASN A 418 -15.00 -9.99 1.46
C ASN A 418 -14.61 -11.07 0.42
N PRO A 419 -14.36 -10.70 -0.84
CA PRO A 419 -14.04 -11.65 -1.93
C PRO A 419 -12.78 -12.46 -1.65
N ASP A 420 -11.83 -11.87 -0.94
CA ASP A 420 -10.56 -12.50 -0.57
C ASP A 420 -10.63 -13.29 0.74
N LYS A 421 -11.80 -13.38 1.41
CA LYS A 421 -12.07 -14.16 2.63
C LYS A 421 -11.19 -13.81 3.83
N TYR A 422 -10.81 -12.55 4.01
CA TYR A 422 -10.00 -12.11 5.14
C TYR A 422 -10.69 -12.37 6.48
N LEU A 423 -9.94 -12.89 7.46
CA LEU A 423 -10.39 -13.06 8.85
C LEU A 423 -10.64 -11.70 9.52
N PHE A 424 -9.77 -10.74 9.27
CA PHE A 424 -9.82 -9.37 9.82
C PHE A 424 -10.24 -8.39 8.74
N ASN A 425 -11.47 -8.48 8.26
CA ASN A 425 -11.99 -7.72 7.13
C ASN A 425 -12.69 -6.43 7.52
N THR A 426 -12.58 -5.42 6.65
CA THR A 426 -13.38 -4.20 6.71
C THR A 426 -14.62 -4.41 5.83
N TYR A 427 -15.81 -4.43 6.44
CA TYR A 427 -17.05 -4.79 5.74
C TYR A 427 -17.73 -3.61 5.05
N ASP A 428 -17.40 -2.38 5.45
CA ASP A 428 -18.07 -1.16 4.98
C ASP A 428 -17.07 -0.06 4.59
N GLY A 429 -17.58 0.96 3.89
CA GLY A 429 -16.84 2.16 3.54
C GLY A 429 -15.76 1.96 2.45
N ARG A 430 -14.86 2.94 2.34
CA ARG A 430 -13.82 3.00 1.30
C ARG A 430 -12.87 1.78 1.25
N CYS A 431 -12.70 1.11 2.37
CA CYS A 431 -11.80 -0.05 2.49
C CYS A 431 -12.56 -1.38 2.53
N LYS A 432 -13.82 -1.43 2.11
CA LYS A 432 -14.64 -2.63 2.01
C LYS A 432 -13.89 -3.75 1.27
N GLY A 433 -13.91 -4.95 1.80
CA GLY A 433 -13.23 -6.11 1.23
C GLY A 433 -11.72 -6.15 1.43
N LEU A 434 -11.15 -5.24 2.23
CA LEU A 434 -9.73 -5.22 2.56
C LEU A 434 -9.50 -5.55 4.04
N PRO A 435 -8.40 -6.23 4.39
CA PRO A 435 -8.09 -6.55 5.78
C PRO A 435 -7.81 -5.28 6.58
N PHE A 436 -7.87 -5.32 7.90
CA PHE A 436 -7.49 -4.20 8.75
C PHE A 436 -6.09 -3.69 8.42
N SER A 437 -5.85 -2.39 8.59
CA SER A 437 -4.55 -1.81 8.29
C SER A 437 -3.58 -1.95 9.45
N LYS A 438 -2.31 -2.25 9.14
CA LYS A 438 -1.25 -2.27 10.15
C LYS A 438 -1.09 -0.93 10.88
N PRO A 439 -1.17 0.25 10.22
CA PRO A 439 -1.18 1.53 10.91
C PRO A 439 -2.35 1.67 11.90
N ALA A 440 -3.58 1.27 11.52
CA ALA A 440 -4.74 1.33 12.40
C ALA A 440 -4.53 0.46 13.66
N PHE A 441 -4.03 -0.76 13.50
CA PHE A 441 -3.66 -1.62 14.63
C PHE A 441 -2.60 -0.97 15.52
N SER A 442 -1.52 -0.43 14.93
CA SER A 442 -0.46 0.21 15.72
C SER A 442 -0.97 1.45 16.47
N SER A 443 -1.86 2.22 15.85
CA SER A 443 -2.50 3.39 16.47
C SER A 443 -3.40 2.98 17.63
N ALA A 444 -4.22 1.93 17.47
CA ALA A 444 -5.09 1.44 18.55
C ALA A 444 -4.29 1.00 19.79
N VAL A 445 -3.18 0.27 19.58
CA VAL A 445 -2.29 -0.11 20.69
C VAL A 445 -1.60 1.12 21.30
N GLN A 446 -1.18 2.10 20.47
CA GLN A 446 -0.55 3.32 21.00
C GLN A 446 -1.53 4.13 21.86
N VAL A 447 -2.78 4.29 21.42
CA VAL A 447 -3.84 4.97 22.20
C VAL A 447 -4.04 4.30 23.57
N LEU A 448 -4.02 2.97 23.62
CA LEU A 448 -4.09 2.25 24.89
C LEU A 448 -2.87 2.51 25.77
N ILE A 449 -1.66 2.46 25.20
CA ILE A 449 -0.41 2.77 25.93
C ILE A 449 -0.45 4.18 26.50
N ASP A 450 -0.93 5.15 25.73
CA ASP A 450 -1.05 6.54 26.14
C ASP A 450 -2.09 6.71 27.27
N LYS A 451 -3.24 6.04 27.15
CA LYS A 451 -4.30 6.01 28.17
C LYS A 451 -3.80 5.43 29.50
N GLU A 452 -3.08 4.31 29.44
CA GLU A 452 -2.57 3.61 30.61
C GLU A 452 -1.25 4.18 31.16
N GLY A 453 -0.70 5.20 30.51
CA GLY A 453 0.55 5.85 30.91
C GLY A 453 1.73 4.89 30.96
N ILE A 454 1.85 3.99 29.97
CA ILE A 454 2.92 3.00 29.94
C ILE A 454 4.21 3.68 29.46
N VAL A 455 5.24 3.62 30.32
CA VAL A 455 6.57 4.20 30.08
C VAL A 455 7.62 3.11 29.94
N ASP A 456 8.72 3.45 29.25
CA ASP A 456 9.91 2.60 29.16
C ASP A 456 10.74 2.62 30.45
N GLY A 457 11.87 1.91 30.46
CA GLY A 457 12.78 1.82 31.60
C GLY A 457 13.42 3.15 32.02
N ASP A 458 13.44 4.13 31.13
CA ASP A 458 13.97 5.47 31.35
C ASP A 458 12.87 6.48 31.76
N GLY A 459 11.63 6.03 31.89
CA GLY A 459 10.47 6.85 32.23
C GLY A 459 9.89 7.66 31.06
N ASN A 460 10.34 7.40 29.84
CA ASN A 460 9.80 8.04 28.65
C ASN A 460 8.56 7.31 28.15
N HIS A 461 7.68 8.04 27.48
CA HIS A 461 6.51 7.47 26.82
C HIS A 461 6.91 6.36 25.84
N TYR A 462 6.33 5.16 26.00
CA TYR A 462 6.70 4.04 25.12
C TYR A 462 6.04 4.17 23.75
N HIS A 463 6.86 4.15 22.69
CA HIS A 463 6.40 4.18 21.31
C HIS A 463 6.27 2.77 20.72
N PHE A 464 5.03 2.34 20.52
CA PHE A 464 4.71 1.02 20.02
C PHE A 464 5.01 0.85 18.53
N LYS A 465 5.61 -0.27 18.18
CA LYS A 465 5.78 -0.73 16.80
C LYS A 465 5.30 -2.16 16.69
N ALA A 466 4.30 -2.46 15.85
CA ALA A 466 3.76 -3.82 15.70
C ALA A 466 4.85 -4.88 15.43
N HIS A 467 5.97 -4.51 14.79
CA HIS A 467 7.08 -5.43 14.54
C HIS A 467 7.86 -5.80 15.81
N SER A 468 7.77 -5.00 16.86
CA SER A 468 8.38 -5.31 18.17
C SER A 468 7.78 -6.56 18.82
N LEU A 469 6.49 -6.85 18.59
CA LEU A 469 5.87 -8.11 19.06
C LEU A 469 6.59 -9.34 18.51
N ARG A 470 6.96 -9.33 17.23
CA ARG A 470 7.74 -10.40 16.60
C ARG A 470 9.14 -10.52 17.20
N HIS A 471 9.81 -9.40 17.45
CA HIS A 471 11.11 -9.39 18.11
C HIS A 471 11.00 -9.96 19.53
N THR A 472 9.98 -9.59 20.27
CA THR A 472 9.68 -10.10 21.62
C THR A 472 9.48 -11.60 21.59
N ARG A 473 8.65 -12.12 20.68
CA ARG A 473 8.39 -13.57 20.60
C ARG A 473 9.64 -14.36 20.22
N ALA A 474 10.44 -13.84 19.29
CA ALA A 474 11.71 -14.46 18.92
C ALA A 474 12.71 -14.51 20.07
N MET A 475 12.77 -13.43 20.88
CA MET A 475 13.58 -13.41 22.11
C MET A 475 13.08 -14.43 23.13
N GLU A 476 11.78 -14.48 23.40
CA GLU A 476 11.19 -15.47 24.32
C GLU A 476 11.55 -16.89 23.93
N TYR A 477 11.44 -17.25 22.64
CA TYR A 477 11.86 -18.58 22.16
C TYR A 477 13.35 -18.83 22.37
N THR A 478 14.20 -17.82 22.13
CA THR A 478 15.64 -17.93 22.33
C THR A 478 15.97 -18.11 23.82
N GLU A 479 15.33 -17.36 24.71
CA GLU A 479 15.50 -17.44 26.17
C GLU A 479 15.04 -18.78 26.74
N GLN A 480 14.00 -19.36 26.14
CA GLN A 480 13.53 -20.71 26.45
C GLN A 480 14.45 -21.82 25.90
N GLY A 481 15.51 -21.47 25.17
CA GLY A 481 16.47 -22.42 24.62
C GLY A 481 16.00 -23.15 23.35
N MET A 482 14.98 -22.63 22.67
CA MET A 482 14.50 -23.23 21.41
C MET A 482 15.60 -23.18 20.34
N PRO A 483 15.86 -24.29 19.62
CA PRO A 483 16.86 -24.32 18.56
C PRO A 483 16.56 -23.27 17.47
N ILE A 484 17.59 -22.56 17.02
CA ILE A 484 17.44 -21.45 16.09
C ILE A 484 16.80 -21.84 14.75
N GLY A 485 17.03 -23.07 14.30
CA GLY A 485 16.38 -23.61 13.10
C GLY A 485 14.86 -23.78 13.27
N ILE A 486 14.39 -24.13 14.48
CA ILE A 486 12.95 -24.20 14.80
C ILE A 486 12.36 -22.79 14.84
N ILE A 487 13.06 -21.83 15.47
CA ILE A 487 12.63 -20.42 15.49
C ILE A 487 12.54 -19.88 14.06
N GLN A 488 13.49 -20.23 13.20
CA GLN A 488 13.48 -19.85 11.78
C GLN A 488 12.21 -20.35 11.08
N GLN A 489 11.84 -21.59 11.28
CA GLN A 489 10.66 -22.20 10.68
C GLN A 489 9.37 -21.55 11.21
N ILE A 490 9.22 -21.42 12.52
CA ILE A 490 8.04 -20.80 13.15
C ILE A 490 7.82 -19.38 12.63
N LEU A 491 8.90 -18.60 12.52
CA LEU A 491 8.83 -17.23 12.07
C LEU A 491 8.73 -17.08 10.54
N GLY A 492 8.90 -18.14 9.76
CA GLY A 492 8.89 -18.08 8.29
C GLY A 492 10.05 -17.24 7.73
N HIS A 493 11.27 -17.43 8.24
CA HIS A 493 12.48 -16.81 7.71
C HIS A 493 13.09 -17.64 6.59
N CYS A 494 13.41 -17.01 5.46
CA CYS A 494 14.04 -17.68 4.33
C CYS A 494 15.54 -17.98 4.53
N SER A 495 16.19 -17.36 5.50
CA SER A 495 17.59 -17.64 5.85
C SER A 495 17.83 -17.63 7.35
N LEU A 496 18.80 -18.44 7.78
CA LEU A 496 19.24 -18.50 9.17
C LEU A 496 19.76 -17.13 9.65
N GLN A 497 20.40 -16.38 8.77
CA GLN A 497 20.95 -15.05 9.08
C GLN A 497 19.87 -14.05 9.50
N MET A 498 18.63 -14.19 8.99
CA MET A 498 17.50 -13.37 9.45
C MET A 498 17.12 -13.71 10.89
N THR A 499 17.31 -14.96 11.33
CA THR A 499 17.00 -15.42 12.69
C THR A 499 18.14 -15.09 13.65
N LEU A 500 19.39 -15.11 13.19
CA LEU A 500 20.57 -14.78 14.01
C LEU A 500 20.52 -13.37 14.60
N HIS A 501 19.77 -12.44 14.02
CA HIS A 501 19.54 -11.12 14.62
C HIS A 501 18.80 -11.20 15.98
N TYR A 502 18.05 -12.26 16.22
CA TYR A 502 17.35 -12.51 17.49
C TYR A 502 18.16 -13.39 18.44
N ALA A 503 19.13 -14.14 17.90
CA ALA A 503 19.99 -15.03 18.66
C ALA A 503 21.13 -14.31 19.40
N LYS A 504 21.17 -12.98 19.37
CA LYS A 504 22.03 -12.21 20.28
C LYS A 504 21.45 -12.38 21.69
N VAL A 505 21.95 -13.40 22.32
CA VAL A 505 21.68 -13.83 23.68
C VAL A 505 21.92 -12.65 24.62
N SER A 506 20.99 -12.36 25.51
CA SER A 506 21.27 -11.40 26.60
C SER A 506 22.53 -11.84 27.36
N GLU A 507 23.31 -10.91 27.89
CA GLU A 507 24.51 -11.23 28.69
C GLU A 507 24.17 -12.21 29.82
N ASN A 508 23.00 -12.07 30.43
CA ASN A 508 22.50 -12.97 31.45
C ASN A 508 22.32 -14.41 30.96
N MET A 509 21.81 -14.59 29.73
CA MET A 509 21.64 -15.93 29.17
C MET A 509 22.98 -16.51 28.70
N LEU A 510 23.88 -15.69 28.14
CA LEU A 510 25.24 -16.09 27.82
C LEU A 510 25.94 -16.60 29.08
N TYR A 511 25.85 -15.83 30.16
CA TYR A 511 26.42 -16.21 31.46
C TYR A 511 25.78 -17.49 32.04
N LYS A 512 24.44 -17.61 31.96
CA LYS A 512 23.70 -18.78 32.43
C LYS A 512 24.09 -20.03 31.65
N LYS A 513 24.15 -19.95 30.32
CA LYS A 513 24.55 -21.10 29.47
C LYS A 513 26.03 -21.44 29.61
N TRP A 514 26.88 -20.42 29.72
CA TRP A 514 28.29 -20.61 30.03
C TRP A 514 28.44 -21.36 31.36
N LYS A 515 27.77 -20.92 32.41
CA LYS A 515 27.82 -21.53 33.73
C LYS A 515 27.26 -22.96 33.74
N GLU A 516 26.22 -23.26 32.96
CA GLU A 516 25.70 -24.64 32.79
C GLU A 516 26.75 -25.55 32.10
N THR A 517 27.43 -25.04 31.08
CA THR A 517 28.48 -25.76 30.33
C THR A 517 29.73 -25.96 31.16
N GLU A 518 30.13 -24.96 31.93
CA GLU A 518 31.23 -25.04 32.87
C GLU A 518 31.03 -26.12 33.97
N LYS A 519 29.81 -26.22 34.51
CA LYS A 519 29.46 -27.26 35.48
C LYS A 519 29.61 -28.69 34.92
N LEU A 520 29.44 -28.87 33.62
CA LEU A 520 29.57 -30.18 32.95
C LEU A 520 31.03 -30.53 32.61
N ASN A 521 31.88 -29.58 32.30
CA ASN A 521 33.25 -29.82 31.79
C ASN A 521 34.36 -29.70 32.82
N LEU A 522 34.18 -28.93 33.87
CA LEU A 522 35.26 -28.66 34.84
C LEU A 522 35.30 -29.61 36.03
N LEU A 523 34.26 -30.33 36.34
CA LEU A 523 34.27 -31.34 37.41
C LEU A 523 35.30 -32.46 37.17
N HIS A 524 35.64 -32.75 35.90
CA HIS A 524 36.65 -33.72 35.54
C HIS A 524 38.09 -33.15 35.58
N LEU A 525 38.27 -31.86 35.29
CA LEU A 525 39.60 -31.24 35.28
C LEU A 525 40.09 -30.84 36.68
N TYR A 526 39.16 -30.40 37.55
CA TYR A 526 39.53 -30.08 38.96
C TYR A 526 39.83 -31.34 39.82
N LEU A 527 39.43 -32.52 39.37
CA LEU A 527 39.81 -33.77 40.03
C LEU A 527 41.17 -34.30 39.59
N LEU A 528 41.84 -33.64 38.64
CA LEU A 528 43.18 -33.97 38.12
C LEU A 528 44.27 -33.02 38.60
N LEU A 529 43.91 -31.93 39.33
CA LEU A 529 44.82 -31.03 40.05
C LEU A 529 44.82 -31.34 41.54
#